data_bf54ea95846afb16c42dd0c1d324d461
#
_entry.id   bf54ea95846afb16c42dd0c1d324d461
#
_cell.length_a   1.000
_cell.length_b   1.000
_cell.length_c   1.000
_cell.angle_alpha   90.00
_cell.angle_beta   90.00
_cell.angle_gamma   90.00
#
_symmetry.space_group_name_H-M   'P 1'
#
loop_
_entity.id
_entity.type
_entity.pdbx_description
1 polymer ?
#
loop_
_entity_poly.entity_id
_entity_poly.type
_entity_poly.pdbx_seq_one_letter_code
_entity_poly.pdbx_strand_id
1 'polypeptide(L)'
;MKPGSGRLTGLMFVVALTVTLVAALSIQARATYNAQVTADEPQYLITALSLGEDFDLDISDELEAERFRDFHEVNLNPQTIALDDAGLKISPHDPLLPLLLALPMKMGGWELAKATLSLIAGITAAATLWLAVRRFNVGTSTAACVVTALFCASPLTSYGSQVYPAMPAALCVVLGVAGVTSRSSKPWSWIAVTMIVCLPWLGIKYVPLAAVLAIFLVWNKKSLHDATLNLQLFTLVFSTAIYLIVHYRIYGSWTVYATGDHFVDSEWIVVGNSPNYAGRTRRLLGLIVDRRFGIAAWTPTYLILPLVLTRTIRRRDEHWQLVISLCIVCWGIATWIALTMHGWWWSGRQIVPILPLVVILLAAAVDKNRRAFQAVVLASLLGTISWLWLVFETSTGRHTLIVDLSAQLTRGTDFG
;
A
#
# COMPACT_ATOMS: atom_id res chain seq x y z
N MET A 1 22.05 12.01 22.43
CA MET A 1 22.87 10.78 22.24
C MET A 1 22.18 9.90 21.24
N LYS A 2 22.82 9.54 20.11
CA LYS A 2 22.28 8.49 19.19
C LYS A 2 22.36 7.18 19.95
N PRO A 3 21.26 6.41 20.02
CA PRO A 3 21.26 5.12 20.73
C PRO A 3 22.30 4.18 20.12
N GLY A 4 22.93 3.34 20.95
CA GLY A 4 23.79 2.27 20.46
C GLY A 4 23.05 1.40 19.45
N SER A 5 23.75 0.92 18.44
CA SER A 5 23.14 0.16 17.33
C SER A 5 22.27 -1.01 17.81
N GLY A 6 22.68 -1.73 18.85
CA GLY A 6 21.93 -2.87 19.38
C GLY A 6 20.57 -2.53 19.97
N ARG A 7 20.44 -1.39 20.68
CA ARG A 7 19.13 -0.99 21.25
C ARG A 7 18.10 -0.65 20.17
N LEU A 8 18.52 0.03 19.08
CA LEU A 8 17.62 0.34 17.98
C LEU A 8 17.17 -0.93 17.26
N THR A 9 18.10 -1.87 16.99
CA THR A 9 17.77 -3.15 16.36
C THR A 9 16.76 -3.96 17.19
N GLY A 10 16.95 -4.03 18.51
CA GLY A 10 16.00 -4.69 19.40
C GLY A 10 14.61 -4.05 19.35
N LEU A 11 14.53 -2.70 19.34
CA LEU A 11 13.24 -1.99 19.19
C LEU A 11 12.60 -2.23 17.83
N MET A 12 13.37 -2.25 16.73
CA MET A 12 12.87 -2.57 15.40
C MET A 12 12.24 -3.97 15.34
N PHE A 13 12.89 -4.95 15.98
CA PHE A 13 12.35 -6.31 16.07
C PHE A 13 11.03 -6.35 16.84
N VAL A 14 10.96 -5.70 18.00
CA VAL A 14 9.73 -5.64 18.82
C VAL A 14 8.61 -4.95 18.05
N VAL A 15 8.89 -3.82 17.40
CA VAL A 15 7.89 -3.10 16.58
C VAL A 15 7.42 -3.95 15.42
N ALA A 16 8.33 -4.59 14.68
CA ALA A 16 7.98 -5.50 13.59
C ALA A 16 7.06 -6.63 14.06
N LEU A 17 7.44 -7.31 15.13
CA LEU A 17 6.66 -8.43 15.70
C LEU A 17 5.27 -7.95 16.15
N THR A 18 5.20 -6.85 16.89
CA THR A 18 3.92 -6.30 17.37
C THR A 18 2.98 -5.96 16.21
N VAL A 19 3.48 -5.24 15.21
CA VAL A 19 2.66 -4.84 14.04
C VAL A 19 2.23 -6.07 13.23
N THR A 20 3.14 -7.02 12.99
CA THR A 20 2.81 -8.29 12.31
C THR A 20 1.68 -9.02 13.04
N LEU A 21 1.78 -9.18 14.35
CA LEU A 21 0.77 -9.90 15.14
C LEU A 21 -0.57 -9.17 15.12
N VAL A 22 -0.59 -7.84 15.30
CA VAL A 22 -1.83 -7.05 15.28
C VAL A 22 -2.50 -7.09 13.90
N ALA A 23 -1.74 -7.01 12.83
CA ALA A 23 -2.28 -7.15 11.47
C ALA A 23 -2.82 -8.57 11.23
N ALA A 24 -2.08 -9.59 11.70
CA ALA A 24 -2.45 -11.00 11.52
C ALA A 24 -3.76 -11.38 12.25
N LEU A 25 -4.16 -10.66 13.30
CA LEU A 25 -5.46 -10.88 13.97
C LEU A 25 -6.66 -10.76 13.03
N SER A 26 -6.51 -10.03 11.94
CA SER A 26 -7.60 -9.83 10.96
C SER A 26 -7.54 -10.77 9.75
N ILE A 27 -6.65 -11.77 9.72
CA ILE A 27 -6.54 -12.71 8.60
C ILE A 27 -7.88 -13.40 8.36
N GLN A 28 -8.55 -13.83 9.41
CA GLN A 28 -9.85 -14.52 9.35
C GLN A 28 -11.06 -13.56 9.33
N ALA A 29 -10.82 -12.25 9.38
CA ALA A 29 -11.90 -11.29 9.34
C ALA A 29 -12.48 -11.23 7.91
N ARG A 30 -13.78 -11.49 7.80
CA ARG A 30 -14.49 -11.55 6.52
C ARG A 30 -14.63 -10.17 5.90
N ALA A 31 -14.39 -10.09 4.60
CA ALA A 31 -14.58 -8.85 3.86
C ALA A 31 -16.07 -8.48 3.75
N THR A 32 -16.92 -9.47 3.45
CA THR A 32 -18.39 -9.36 3.41
C THR A 32 -19.03 -10.53 4.17
N TYR A 33 -20.35 -10.50 4.39
CA TYR A 33 -21.05 -11.62 5.04
C TYR A 33 -20.93 -12.94 4.28
N ASN A 34 -20.76 -12.86 2.95
CA ASN A 34 -20.75 -14.03 2.07
C ASN A 34 -19.37 -14.33 1.47
N ALA A 35 -18.35 -13.51 1.73
CA ALA A 35 -17.01 -13.73 1.17
C ALA A 35 -15.89 -13.33 2.13
N GLN A 36 -14.85 -14.16 2.18
CA GLN A 36 -13.66 -13.92 2.99
C GLN A 36 -12.82 -12.76 2.44
N VAL A 37 -12.71 -12.65 1.12
CA VAL A 37 -12.06 -11.56 0.39
C VAL A 37 -12.99 -11.00 -0.67
N THR A 38 -12.74 -9.78 -1.16
CA THR A 38 -13.61 -9.11 -2.12
C THR A 38 -12.87 -8.13 -3.02
N ALA A 39 -13.58 -7.56 -4.00
CA ALA A 39 -13.06 -6.63 -5.01
C ALA A 39 -11.89 -7.26 -5.78
N ASP A 40 -10.70 -6.62 -5.77
CA ASP A 40 -9.53 -7.11 -6.50
C ASP A 40 -8.79 -8.25 -5.76
N GLU A 41 -9.06 -8.47 -4.47
CA GLU A 41 -8.31 -9.46 -3.66
C GLU A 41 -8.39 -10.87 -4.24
N PRO A 42 -9.57 -11.41 -4.65
CA PRO A 42 -9.64 -12.73 -5.26
C PRO A 42 -8.84 -12.82 -6.56
N GLN A 43 -8.76 -11.75 -7.35
CA GLN A 43 -8.01 -11.72 -8.60
C GLN A 43 -6.50 -11.87 -8.36
N TYR A 44 -5.97 -11.21 -7.31
CA TYR A 44 -4.57 -11.38 -6.91
C TYR A 44 -4.29 -12.78 -6.37
N LEU A 45 -5.21 -13.37 -5.60
CA LEU A 45 -5.02 -14.68 -4.99
C LEU A 45 -5.09 -15.80 -6.03
N ILE A 46 -6.01 -15.73 -7.00
CA ILE A 46 -6.12 -16.75 -8.05
C ILE A 46 -4.89 -16.72 -8.96
N THR A 47 -4.40 -15.52 -9.32
CA THR A 47 -3.15 -15.36 -10.08
C THR A 47 -1.93 -15.86 -9.29
N ALA A 48 -1.92 -15.65 -7.96
CA ALA A 48 -0.85 -16.17 -7.11
C ALA A 48 -0.90 -17.71 -7.00
N LEU A 49 -2.09 -18.30 -7.07
CA LEU A 49 -2.28 -19.74 -7.08
C LEU A 49 -1.70 -20.36 -8.36
N SER A 50 -2.11 -19.86 -9.54
CA SER A 50 -1.58 -20.27 -10.84
C SER A 50 -0.05 -20.15 -10.90
N LEU A 51 0.51 -18.99 -10.56
CA LEU A 51 1.97 -18.79 -10.45
C LEU A 51 2.66 -19.77 -9.49
N GLY A 52 1.98 -20.17 -8.42
CA GLY A 52 2.54 -21.10 -7.43
C GLY A 52 2.48 -22.56 -7.85
N GLU A 53 1.43 -22.99 -8.51
CA GLU A 53 1.19 -24.38 -8.91
C GLU A 53 1.74 -24.65 -10.32
N ASP A 54 1.43 -23.79 -11.30
CA ASP A 54 1.64 -24.01 -12.74
C ASP A 54 2.75 -23.16 -13.34
N PHE A 55 3.23 -22.13 -12.59
CA PHE A 55 4.28 -21.20 -13.02
C PHE A 55 3.91 -20.30 -14.20
N ASP A 56 2.63 -20.02 -14.39
CA ASP A 56 2.16 -19.13 -15.44
C ASP A 56 1.16 -18.08 -14.93
N LEU A 57 0.61 -17.27 -15.81
CA LEU A 57 -0.37 -16.24 -15.50
C LEU A 57 -1.76 -16.54 -16.03
N ASP A 58 -1.91 -17.66 -16.71
CA ASP A 58 -3.22 -18.12 -17.13
C ASP A 58 -4.02 -18.60 -15.91
N ILE A 59 -5.22 -18.09 -15.76
CA ILE A 59 -6.13 -18.43 -14.66
C ILE A 59 -7.40 -19.11 -15.16
N SER A 60 -7.38 -19.62 -16.40
CA SER A 60 -8.57 -20.20 -17.03
C SER A 60 -9.03 -21.45 -16.31
N ASP A 61 -8.10 -22.33 -15.97
CA ASP A 61 -8.34 -23.60 -15.30
C ASP A 61 -8.70 -23.42 -13.82
N GLU A 62 -8.08 -22.45 -13.11
CA GLU A 62 -8.50 -22.12 -11.74
C GLU A 62 -9.91 -21.54 -11.71
N LEU A 63 -10.29 -20.76 -12.72
CA LEU A 63 -11.65 -20.23 -12.84
C LEU A 63 -12.65 -21.34 -13.18
N GLU A 64 -12.31 -22.24 -14.10
CA GLU A 64 -13.15 -23.38 -14.50
C GLU A 64 -13.34 -24.38 -13.34
N ALA A 65 -12.25 -24.63 -12.58
CA ALA A 65 -12.28 -25.47 -11.39
C ALA A 65 -12.83 -24.76 -10.14
N GLU A 66 -13.26 -23.52 -10.26
CA GLU A 66 -13.78 -22.67 -9.17
C GLU A 66 -12.85 -22.60 -7.93
N ARG A 67 -11.51 -22.65 -8.13
CA ARG A 67 -10.51 -22.64 -7.06
C ARG A 67 -10.59 -21.40 -6.16
N PHE A 68 -11.21 -20.33 -6.63
CA PHE A 68 -11.46 -19.12 -5.84
C PHE A 68 -12.43 -19.33 -4.67
N ARG A 69 -13.21 -20.41 -4.65
CA ARG A 69 -14.18 -20.68 -3.57
C ARG A 69 -13.53 -20.91 -2.22
N ASP A 70 -12.26 -21.26 -2.18
CA ASP A 70 -11.50 -21.41 -0.93
C ASP A 70 -11.37 -20.09 -0.15
N PHE A 71 -11.51 -18.94 -0.85
CA PHE A 71 -11.34 -17.59 -0.26
C PHE A 71 -12.41 -16.58 -0.71
N HIS A 72 -13.27 -16.97 -1.66
CA HIS A 72 -14.37 -16.14 -2.15
C HIS A 72 -15.57 -17.04 -2.45
N GLU A 73 -16.43 -17.25 -1.47
CA GLU A 73 -17.42 -18.32 -1.45
C GLU A 73 -18.65 -18.06 -2.32
N VAL A 74 -18.78 -16.83 -2.86
CA VAL A 74 -19.83 -16.46 -3.83
C VAL A 74 -19.30 -16.50 -5.25
N ASN A 75 -20.18 -16.33 -6.23
CA ASN A 75 -19.77 -16.28 -7.63
C ASN A 75 -18.79 -15.12 -7.83
N LEU A 76 -17.65 -15.44 -8.40
CA LEU A 76 -16.64 -14.46 -8.78
C LEU A 76 -16.99 -13.89 -10.16
N ASN A 77 -17.09 -12.57 -10.25
CA ASN A 77 -17.07 -11.90 -11.55
C ASN A 77 -15.58 -11.70 -11.94
N PRO A 78 -15.01 -12.54 -12.82
CA PRO A 78 -13.59 -12.48 -13.08
C PRO A 78 -13.24 -11.23 -13.88
N GLN A 79 -12.23 -10.49 -13.38
CA GLN A 79 -11.60 -9.43 -14.15
C GLN A 79 -10.50 -10.08 -14.99
N THR A 80 -10.76 -10.33 -16.27
CA THR A 80 -9.82 -11.04 -17.13
C THR A 80 -9.68 -10.40 -18.49
N ILE A 81 -8.51 -10.58 -19.09
CA ILE A 81 -8.20 -10.29 -20.48
C ILE A 81 -8.06 -11.62 -21.18
N ALA A 82 -8.81 -11.83 -22.27
CA ALA A 82 -8.60 -12.99 -23.14
C ALA A 82 -7.33 -12.77 -23.98
N LEU A 83 -6.41 -13.75 -23.94
CA LEU A 83 -5.14 -13.65 -24.68
C LEU A 83 -5.26 -14.15 -26.12
N ASP A 84 -6.16 -15.08 -26.37
CA ASP A 84 -6.34 -15.71 -27.68
C ASP A 84 -7.75 -16.32 -27.85
N ASP A 85 -8.00 -16.88 -29.03
CA ASP A 85 -9.24 -17.57 -29.37
C ASP A 85 -9.38 -18.93 -28.63
N ALA A 86 -8.32 -19.44 -28.01
CA ALA A 86 -8.33 -20.68 -27.24
C ALA A 86 -8.94 -20.49 -25.84
N GLY A 87 -9.19 -19.24 -25.43
CA GLY A 87 -9.84 -18.93 -24.17
C GLY A 87 -8.90 -18.74 -22.99
N LEU A 88 -7.58 -18.62 -23.23
CA LEU A 88 -6.61 -18.28 -22.19
C LEU A 88 -6.93 -16.93 -21.56
N LYS A 89 -6.95 -16.86 -20.24
CA LYS A 89 -7.36 -15.68 -19.47
C LYS A 89 -6.29 -15.29 -18.49
N ILE A 90 -5.96 -14.00 -18.45
CA ILE A 90 -5.09 -13.43 -17.43
C ILE A 90 -5.81 -12.34 -16.65
N SER A 91 -5.40 -12.15 -15.40
CA SER A 91 -5.86 -11.02 -14.60
C SER A 91 -5.22 -9.70 -15.06
N PRO A 92 -5.96 -8.60 -15.18
CA PRO A 92 -5.45 -7.29 -15.60
C PRO A 92 -4.75 -6.54 -14.45
N HIS A 93 -4.00 -7.23 -13.64
CA HIS A 93 -3.26 -6.67 -12.53
C HIS A 93 -1.75 -6.87 -12.70
N ASP A 94 -0.97 -5.87 -12.26
CA ASP A 94 0.49 -5.96 -12.30
C ASP A 94 0.98 -7.18 -11.50
N PRO A 95 1.94 -7.97 -12.02
CA PRO A 95 2.20 -9.33 -11.54
C PRO A 95 3.06 -9.43 -10.28
N LEU A 96 3.68 -8.35 -9.78
CA LEU A 96 4.63 -8.47 -8.67
C LEU A 96 3.96 -8.86 -7.35
N LEU A 97 2.73 -8.41 -7.07
CA LEU A 97 2.02 -8.85 -5.85
C LEU A 97 1.68 -10.34 -5.93
N PRO A 98 1.01 -10.86 -6.98
CA PRO A 98 0.81 -12.31 -7.13
C PRO A 98 2.11 -13.11 -7.03
N LEU A 99 3.18 -12.64 -7.67
CA LEU A 99 4.48 -13.32 -7.62
C LEU A 99 5.06 -13.40 -6.18
N LEU A 100 4.93 -12.34 -5.39
CA LEU A 100 5.33 -12.34 -3.98
C LEU A 100 4.50 -13.32 -3.13
N LEU A 101 3.25 -13.53 -3.51
CA LEU A 101 2.31 -14.39 -2.80
C LEU A 101 2.23 -15.82 -3.36
N ALA A 102 2.85 -16.13 -4.51
CA ALA A 102 2.78 -17.42 -5.17
C ALA A 102 3.25 -18.57 -4.26
N LEU A 103 4.44 -18.45 -3.68
CA LEU A 103 4.96 -19.48 -2.77
C LEU A 103 4.14 -19.59 -1.47
N PRO A 104 3.77 -18.51 -0.76
CA PRO A 104 2.83 -18.57 0.35
C PRO A 104 1.50 -19.25 -0.02
N MET A 105 0.94 -18.90 -1.17
CA MET A 105 -0.33 -19.44 -1.65
C MET A 105 -0.26 -20.95 -1.87
N LYS A 106 0.82 -21.43 -2.50
CA LYS A 106 1.09 -22.87 -2.70
C LYS A 106 1.28 -23.63 -1.38
N MET A 107 1.94 -23.02 -0.39
CA MET A 107 2.32 -23.70 0.85
C MET A 107 1.23 -23.72 1.92
N GLY A 108 0.39 -22.71 1.99
CA GLY A 108 -0.57 -22.54 3.08
C GLY A 108 -1.79 -21.69 2.69
N GLY A 109 -2.12 -21.65 1.39
CA GLY A 109 -3.32 -20.98 0.90
C GLY A 109 -3.36 -19.49 1.17
N TRP A 110 -4.55 -18.96 1.11
CA TRP A 110 -4.81 -17.52 1.27
C TRP A 110 -4.46 -17.00 2.67
N GLU A 111 -4.52 -17.84 3.72
CA GLU A 111 -4.13 -17.45 5.07
C GLU A 111 -2.62 -17.13 5.13
N LEU A 112 -1.78 -17.96 4.55
CA LEU A 112 -0.35 -17.72 4.53
C LEU A 112 0.01 -16.54 3.61
N ALA A 113 -0.74 -16.33 2.52
CA ALA A 113 -0.62 -15.13 1.69
C ALA A 113 -0.91 -13.85 2.51
N LYS A 114 -2.01 -13.81 3.27
CA LYS A 114 -2.34 -12.70 4.17
C LYS A 114 -1.32 -12.54 5.32
N ALA A 115 -0.84 -13.65 5.89
CA ALA A 115 0.22 -13.61 6.92
C ALA A 115 1.53 -13.03 6.36
N THR A 116 1.86 -13.31 5.10
CA THR A 116 3.00 -12.70 4.41
C THR A 116 2.85 -11.19 4.30
N LEU A 117 1.67 -10.69 3.98
CA LEU A 117 1.38 -9.24 3.97
C LEU A 117 1.48 -8.64 5.37
N SER A 118 1.04 -9.35 6.41
CA SER A 118 1.19 -8.92 7.80
C SER A 118 2.67 -8.81 8.20
N LEU A 119 3.50 -9.74 7.76
CA LEU A 119 4.95 -9.65 7.94
C LEU A 119 5.55 -8.45 7.20
N ILE A 120 5.12 -8.18 5.96
CA ILE A 120 5.54 -7.00 5.18
C ILE A 120 5.16 -5.71 5.92
N ALA A 121 3.97 -5.64 6.55
CA ALA A 121 3.57 -4.49 7.37
C ALA A 121 4.49 -4.30 8.59
N GLY A 122 4.85 -5.39 9.27
CA GLY A 122 5.83 -5.36 10.37
C GLY A 122 7.21 -4.88 9.93
N ILE A 123 7.72 -5.38 8.80
CA ILE A 123 8.99 -4.94 8.21
C ILE A 123 8.91 -3.46 7.83
N THR A 124 7.79 -3.01 7.26
CA THR A 124 7.56 -1.60 6.91
C THR A 124 7.59 -0.70 8.14
N ALA A 125 6.97 -1.13 9.24
CA ALA A 125 7.01 -0.40 10.52
C ALA A 125 8.44 -0.31 11.08
N ALA A 126 9.20 -1.41 11.08
CA ALA A 126 10.60 -1.42 11.50
C ALA A 126 11.48 -0.50 10.63
N ALA A 127 11.31 -0.55 9.32
CA ALA A 127 12.02 0.32 8.39
C ALA A 127 11.65 1.80 8.60
N THR A 128 10.37 2.08 8.88
CA THR A 128 9.85 3.42 9.22
C THR A 128 10.48 3.94 10.52
N LEU A 129 10.55 3.11 11.57
CA LEU A 129 11.24 3.44 12.82
C LEU A 129 12.71 3.75 12.57
N TRP A 130 13.40 2.89 11.83
CA TRP A 130 14.80 3.12 11.49
C TRP A 130 15.00 4.43 10.72
N LEU A 131 14.17 4.68 9.72
CA LEU A 131 14.20 5.88 8.91
C LEU A 131 13.98 7.15 9.77
N ALA A 132 12.96 7.13 10.63
CA ALA A 132 12.64 8.23 11.55
C ALA A 132 13.83 8.59 12.44
N VAL A 133 14.50 7.59 13.03
CA VAL A 133 15.62 7.82 13.96
C VAL A 133 16.91 8.19 13.22
N ARG A 134 17.22 7.51 12.10
CA ARG A 134 18.53 7.63 11.44
C ARG A 134 18.60 8.74 10.40
N ARG A 135 17.47 9.11 9.78
CA ARG A 135 17.44 10.11 8.69
C ARG A 135 16.70 11.39 9.07
N PHE A 136 15.66 11.27 9.93
CA PHE A 136 14.87 12.42 10.35
C PHE A 136 15.18 12.89 11.78
N ASN A 137 16.18 12.30 12.45
CA ASN A 137 16.66 12.66 13.78
C ASN A 137 15.56 12.70 14.85
N VAL A 138 14.50 11.90 14.73
CA VAL A 138 13.45 11.75 15.74
C VAL A 138 13.99 10.95 16.93
N GLY A 139 13.61 11.34 18.14
CA GLY A 139 13.96 10.61 19.37
C GLY A 139 13.45 9.18 19.31
N THR A 140 14.31 8.22 19.67
CA THR A 140 14.03 6.79 19.48
C THR A 140 12.75 6.33 20.18
N SER A 141 12.51 6.80 21.41
CA SER A 141 11.29 6.44 22.15
C SER A 141 10.03 7.04 21.51
N THR A 142 10.09 8.30 21.09
CA THR A 142 8.99 8.96 20.37
C THR A 142 8.69 8.23 19.07
N ALA A 143 9.73 7.94 18.27
CA ALA A 143 9.58 7.22 17.02
C ALA A 143 8.98 5.82 17.23
N ALA A 144 9.50 5.05 18.21
CA ALA A 144 8.98 3.71 18.48
C ALA A 144 7.51 3.74 18.90
N CYS A 145 7.11 4.61 19.83
CA CYS A 145 5.72 4.70 20.28
C CYS A 145 4.77 5.15 19.16
N VAL A 146 5.12 6.21 18.41
CA VAL A 146 4.23 6.76 17.36
C VAL A 146 4.12 5.79 16.18
N VAL A 147 5.23 5.18 15.76
CA VAL A 147 5.22 4.17 14.70
C VAL A 147 4.37 2.97 15.12
N THR A 148 4.59 2.40 16.30
CA THR A 148 3.79 1.26 16.77
C THR A 148 2.31 1.60 16.85
N ALA A 149 1.96 2.72 17.48
CA ALA A 149 0.57 3.12 17.65
C ALA A 149 -0.16 3.32 16.32
N LEU A 150 0.48 3.96 15.32
CA LEU A 150 -0.15 4.21 14.03
C LEU A 150 -0.14 2.99 13.10
N PHE A 151 0.88 2.13 13.17
CA PHE A 151 0.88 0.90 12.39
C PHE A 151 -0.05 -0.18 12.96
N CYS A 152 -0.37 -0.14 14.25
CA CYS A 152 -1.41 -0.97 14.84
C CYS A 152 -2.83 -0.40 14.65
N ALA A 153 -2.96 0.82 14.11
CA ALA A 153 -4.22 1.46 13.80
C ALA A 153 -4.51 1.42 12.29
N SER A 154 -5.81 1.46 11.93
CA SER A 154 -6.23 1.57 10.53
C SER A 154 -5.85 2.95 9.96
N PRO A 155 -5.49 3.09 8.66
CA PRO A 155 -5.53 2.04 7.64
C PRO A 155 -4.26 1.17 7.54
N LEU A 156 -3.16 1.48 8.24
CA LEU A 156 -1.91 0.75 8.08
C LEU A 156 -2.05 -0.73 8.49
N THR A 157 -2.72 -1.00 9.62
CA THR A 157 -2.93 -2.37 10.06
C THR A 157 -3.89 -3.14 9.14
N SER A 158 -4.96 -2.52 8.64
CA SER A 158 -5.91 -3.18 7.75
C SER A 158 -5.27 -3.59 6.43
N TYR A 159 -4.43 -2.74 5.83
CA TYR A 159 -3.66 -3.11 4.63
C TYR A 159 -2.47 -4.02 4.92
N GLY A 160 -2.22 -4.34 6.18
CA GLY A 160 -1.30 -5.41 6.58
C GLY A 160 -1.87 -6.83 6.40
N SER A 161 -3.18 -6.99 6.13
CA SER A 161 -3.80 -8.30 5.90
C SER A 161 -4.70 -8.35 4.67
N GLN A 162 -5.09 -7.21 4.11
CA GLN A 162 -5.82 -7.17 2.84
C GLN A 162 -4.88 -7.38 1.65
N VAL A 163 -5.33 -8.17 0.67
CA VAL A 163 -4.50 -8.58 -0.49
C VAL A 163 -4.48 -7.47 -1.53
N TYR A 164 -3.72 -6.42 -1.23
CA TYR A 164 -3.50 -5.28 -2.11
C TYR A 164 -2.02 -4.91 -2.20
N PRO A 165 -1.55 -4.36 -3.32
CA PRO A 165 -0.15 -3.94 -3.49
C PRO A 165 0.22 -2.71 -2.64
N ALA A 166 -0.73 -2.13 -1.89
CA ALA A 166 -0.53 -0.87 -1.16
C ALA A 166 0.53 -0.98 -0.05
N MET A 167 0.55 -2.08 0.73
CA MET A 167 1.54 -2.26 1.79
C MET A 167 2.93 -2.63 1.24
N PRO A 168 3.11 -3.53 0.27
CA PRO A 168 4.37 -3.70 -0.45
C PRO A 168 4.91 -2.39 -1.07
N ALA A 169 4.03 -1.57 -1.67
CA ALA A 169 4.43 -0.27 -2.21
C ALA A 169 4.88 0.70 -1.09
N ALA A 170 4.24 0.67 0.08
CA ALA A 170 4.66 1.45 1.25
C ALA A 170 6.08 1.06 1.69
N LEU A 171 6.41 -0.23 1.72
CA LEU A 171 7.77 -0.72 2.00
C LEU A 171 8.75 -0.20 0.95
N CYS A 172 8.40 -0.29 -0.34
CA CYS A 172 9.25 0.22 -1.43
C CYS A 172 9.50 1.73 -1.27
N VAL A 173 8.48 2.52 -0.93
CA VAL A 173 8.64 3.96 -0.72
C VAL A 173 9.55 4.25 0.48
N VAL A 174 9.36 3.57 1.61
CA VAL A 174 10.21 3.76 2.82
C VAL A 174 11.67 3.41 2.55
N LEU A 175 11.93 2.25 1.92
CA LEU A 175 13.29 1.82 1.58
C LEU A 175 13.90 2.69 0.46
N GLY A 176 13.07 3.13 -0.50
CA GLY A 176 13.47 4.08 -1.54
C GLY A 176 13.95 5.40 -0.92
N VAL A 177 13.16 5.98 0.01
CA VAL A 177 13.56 7.19 0.75
C VAL A 177 14.83 6.95 1.56
N ALA A 178 14.95 5.80 2.24
CA ALA A 178 16.16 5.45 2.98
C ALA A 178 17.41 5.42 2.07
N GLY A 179 17.27 4.87 0.87
CA GLY A 179 18.32 4.79 -0.11
C GLY A 179 18.71 6.14 -0.72
N VAL A 180 17.71 6.92 -1.15
CA VAL A 180 17.89 8.26 -1.74
C VAL A 180 18.51 9.25 -0.74
N THR A 181 18.17 9.15 0.55
CA THR A 181 18.71 10.01 1.61
C THR A 181 20.08 9.57 2.13
N SER A 182 20.64 8.48 1.62
CA SER A 182 21.98 8.01 2.01
C SER A 182 23.08 8.78 1.30
N ARG A 183 23.86 9.55 2.06
CA ARG A 183 24.91 10.43 1.50
C ARG A 183 26.19 9.72 1.05
N SER A 184 26.47 8.51 1.52
CA SER A 184 27.82 7.91 1.40
C SER A 184 27.87 6.40 1.11
N SER A 185 26.75 5.73 0.99
CA SER A 185 26.74 4.27 0.88
C SER A 185 26.21 3.80 -0.47
N LYS A 186 27.11 3.23 -1.31
CA LYS A 186 26.72 2.60 -2.58
C LYS A 186 25.59 1.56 -2.41
N PRO A 187 25.61 0.65 -1.40
CA PRO A 187 24.54 -0.32 -1.22
C PRO A 187 23.15 0.33 -1.03
N TRP A 188 23.05 1.40 -0.26
CA TRP A 188 21.78 2.09 -0.06
C TRP A 188 21.22 2.72 -1.34
N SER A 189 22.07 3.27 -2.20
CA SER A 189 21.59 3.81 -3.47
C SER A 189 21.09 2.72 -4.43
N TRP A 190 21.64 1.51 -4.37
CA TRP A 190 21.12 0.36 -5.12
C TRP A 190 19.79 -0.15 -4.55
N ILE A 191 19.61 -0.12 -3.22
CA ILE A 191 18.30 -0.38 -2.62
C ILE A 191 17.26 0.61 -3.19
N ALA A 192 17.59 1.91 -3.30
CA ALA A 192 16.67 2.86 -3.93
C ALA A 192 16.34 2.47 -5.38
N VAL A 193 17.32 2.10 -6.19
CA VAL A 193 17.10 1.65 -7.58
C VAL A 193 16.17 0.44 -7.62
N THR A 194 16.41 -0.58 -6.79
CA THR A 194 15.53 -1.75 -6.71
C THR A 194 14.11 -1.38 -6.35
N MET A 195 13.91 -0.51 -5.35
CA MET A 195 12.57 -0.10 -4.93
C MET A 195 11.86 0.74 -6.01
N ILE A 196 12.60 1.60 -6.73
CA ILE A 196 12.07 2.36 -7.87
C ILE A 196 11.61 1.41 -8.98
N VAL A 197 12.37 0.36 -9.27
CA VAL A 197 12.00 -0.66 -10.26
C VAL A 197 10.78 -1.47 -9.83
N CYS A 198 10.66 -1.84 -8.56
CA CYS A 198 9.55 -2.65 -8.06
C CYS A 198 8.19 -1.89 -8.08
N LEU A 199 8.19 -0.58 -7.89
CA LEU A 199 6.95 0.20 -7.78
C LEU A 199 6.02 0.06 -8.99
N PRO A 200 6.48 0.20 -10.27
CA PRO A 200 5.64 -0.03 -11.43
C PRO A 200 5.06 -1.45 -11.52
N TRP A 201 5.83 -2.47 -11.14
CA TRP A 201 5.39 -3.86 -11.13
C TRP A 201 4.37 -4.21 -10.04
N LEU A 202 4.25 -3.36 -9.01
CA LEU A 202 3.18 -3.43 -8.01
C LEU A 202 1.90 -2.72 -8.45
N GLY A 203 2.02 -1.78 -9.40
CA GLY A 203 0.90 -1.04 -9.96
C GLY A 203 1.34 0.20 -10.71
N ILE A 204 0.82 0.38 -11.92
CA ILE A 204 1.11 1.55 -12.77
C ILE A 204 0.88 2.88 -12.02
N LYS A 205 -0.08 2.94 -11.11
CA LYS A 205 -0.36 4.11 -10.26
C LYS A 205 0.80 4.53 -9.36
N TYR A 206 1.80 3.67 -9.15
CA TYR A 206 2.99 3.97 -8.35
C TYR A 206 4.17 4.51 -9.18
N VAL A 207 4.05 4.52 -10.51
CA VAL A 207 5.07 5.12 -11.41
C VAL A 207 5.41 6.57 -11.03
N PRO A 208 4.46 7.46 -10.71
CA PRO A 208 4.81 8.81 -10.29
C PRO A 208 5.60 8.88 -8.97
N LEU A 209 5.38 7.95 -8.04
CA LEU A 209 6.20 7.83 -6.82
C LEU A 209 7.62 7.37 -7.15
N ALA A 210 7.75 6.38 -8.05
CA ALA A 210 9.04 5.92 -8.56
C ALA A 210 9.81 7.06 -9.25
N ALA A 211 9.12 7.88 -10.05
CA ALA A 211 9.70 9.05 -10.72
C ALA A 211 10.23 10.09 -9.71
N VAL A 212 9.47 10.41 -8.66
CA VAL A 212 9.95 11.31 -7.59
C VAL A 212 11.21 10.76 -6.95
N LEU A 213 11.24 9.46 -6.59
CA LEU A 213 12.43 8.83 -6.00
C LEU A 213 13.63 8.87 -6.96
N ALA A 214 13.43 8.62 -8.25
CA ALA A 214 14.47 8.67 -9.28
C ALA A 214 15.02 10.10 -9.44
N ILE A 215 14.15 11.11 -9.49
CA ILE A 215 14.56 12.53 -9.56
C ILE A 215 15.45 12.88 -8.36
N PHE A 216 15.03 12.53 -7.15
CA PHE A 216 15.80 12.83 -5.96
C PHE A 216 17.07 11.96 -5.82
N LEU A 217 17.10 10.75 -6.39
CA LEU A 217 18.32 9.95 -6.51
C LEU A 217 19.38 10.70 -7.32
N VAL A 218 18.99 11.30 -8.44
CA VAL A 218 19.89 12.13 -9.28
C VAL A 218 20.25 13.44 -8.58
N TRP A 219 19.25 14.14 -8.04
CA TRP A 219 19.46 15.45 -7.39
C TRP A 219 20.45 15.40 -6.23
N ASN A 220 20.40 14.34 -5.44
CA ASN A 220 21.28 14.20 -4.27
C ASN A 220 22.73 13.80 -4.63
N LYS A 221 23.02 13.46 -5.90
CA LYS A 221 24.36 13.18 -6.36
C LYS A 221 25.09 14.47 -6.77
N LYS A 222 26.30 14.65 -6.29
CA LYS A 222 27.11 15.86 -6.52
C LYS A 222 27.66 15.96 -7.95
N SER A 223 27.70 14.88 -8.72
CA SER A 223 28.26 14.86 -10.06
C SER A 223 27.57 13.82 -10.94
N LEU A 224 27.16 14.24 -12.12
CA LEU A 224 26.67 13.34 -13.18
C LEU A 224 27.79 12.48 -13.80
N HIS A 225 29.06 12.73 -13.46
CA HIS A 225 30.20 11.93 -13.91
C HIS A 225 30.49 10.73 -13.00
N ASP A 226 29.66 10.47 -11.98
CA ASP A 226 29.78 9.28 -11.14
C ASP A 226 29.37 8.03 -11.93
N ALA A 227 30.31 7.14 -12.22
CA ALA A 227 30.08 5.88 -12.93
C ALA A 227 28.98 5.03 -12.26
N THR A 228 28.86 5.10 -10.93
CA THR A 228 27.79 4.42 -10.20
C THR A 228 26.43 5.00 -10.56
N LEU A 229 26.30 6.33 -10.64
CA LEU A 229 25.05 6.98 -11.05
C LEU A 229 24.68 6.62 -12.49
N ASN A 230 25.65 6.64 -13.41
CA ASN A 230 25.40 6.28 -14.80
C ASN A 230 24.90 4.84 -14.93
N LEU A 231 25.49 3.90 -14.18
CA LEU A 231 25.03 2.52 -14.14
C LEU A 231 23.62 2.40 -13.54
N GLN A 232 23.31 3.17 -12.50
CA GLN A 232 21.97 3.21 -11.90
C GLN A 232 20.92 3.76 -12.87
N LEU A 233 21.23 4.85 -13.59
CA LEU A 233 20.36 5.41 -14.62
C LEU A 233 20.15 4.43 -15.77
N PHE A 234 21.21 3.79 -16.24
CA PHE A 234 21.09 2.73 -17.24
C PHE A 234 20.18 1.61 -16.76
N THR A 235 20.35 1.15 -15.50
CA THR A 235 19.48 0.11 -14.90
C THR A 235 18.01 0.55 -14.88
N LEU A 236 17.72 1.80 -14.51
CA LEU A 236 16.36 2.33 -14.48
C LEU A 236 15.75 2.38 -15.89
N VAL A 237 16.47 2.89 -16.87
CA VAL A 237 16.02 2.95 -18.28
C VAL A 237 15.80 1.53 -18.83
N PHE A 238 16.76 0.64 -18.62
CA PHE A 238 16.68 -0.75 -19.07
C PHE A 238 15.50 -1.49 -18.40
N SER A 239 15.30 -1.32 -17.10
CA SER A 239 14.16 -1.92 -16.38
C SER A 239 12.82 -1.35 -16.86
N THR A 240 12.77 -0.07 -17.22
CA THR A 240 11.58 0.53 -17.81
C THR A 240 11.28 -0.07 -19.18
N ALA A 241 12.31 -0.26 -20.01
CA ALA A 241 12.13 -0.91 -21.31
C ALA A 241 11.65 -2.37 -21.16
N ILE A 242 12.22 -3.12 -20.20
CA ILE A 242 11.75 -4.48 -19.87
C ILE A 242 10.29 -4.46 -19.43
N TYR A 243 9.92 -3.54 -18.53
CA TYR A 243 8.53 -3.40 -18.07
C TYR A 243 7.58 -3.22 -19.24
N LEU A 244 7.86 -2.28 -20.13
CA LEU A 244 7.01 -1.99 -21.28
C LEU A 244 6.94 -3.18 -22.26
N ILE A 245 8.08 -3.82 -22.57
CA ILE A 245 8.14 -4.98 -23.47
C ILE A 245 7.35 -6.16 -22.90
N VAL A 246 7.54 -6.46 -21.61
CA VAL A 246 6.86 -7.57 -20.95
C VAL A 246 5.35 -7.31 -20.90
N HIS A 247 4.92 -6.09 -20.54
CA HIS A 247 3.50 -5.74 -20.52
C HIS A 247 2.89 -5.83 -21.92
N TYR A 248 3.59 -5.34 -22.96
CA TYR A 248 3.13 -5.48 -24.32
C TYR A 248 2.98 -6.95 -24.77
N ARG A 249 3.89 -7.81 -24.33
CA ARG A 249 3.83 -9.25 -24.63
C ARG A 249 2.71 -9.98 -23.89
N ILE A 250 2.48 -9.63 -22.62
CA ILE A 250 1.49 -10.29 -21.75
C ILE A 250 0.09 -9.75 -22.03
N TYR A 251 -0.07 -8.42 -22.12
CA TYR A 251 -1.38 -7.76 -22.15
C TYR A 251 -1.74 -7.16 -23.51
N GLY A 252 -0.92 -7.31 -24.53
CA GLY A 252 -1.12 -6.66 -25.83
C GLY A 252 -1.01 -5.13 -25.82
N SER A 253 -0.64 -4.54 -24.69
CA SER A 253 -0.58 -3.08 -24.47
C SER A 253 0.58 -2.70 -23.56
N TRP A 254 1.03 -1.43 -23.66
CA TRP A 254 2.19 -0.93 -22.91
C TRP A 254 2.00 -0.89 -21.39
N THR A 255 0.76 -0.92 -20.92
CA THR A 255 0.39 -1.01 -19.52
C THR A 255 -0.86 -1.85 -19.37
N VAL A 256 -1.09 -2.40 -18.20
CA VAL A 256 -2.28 -3.21 -17.89
C VAL A 256 -3.58 -2.48 -18.20
N TYR A 257 -3.65 -1.18 -17.90
CA TYR A 257 -4.86 -0.37 -18.11
C TYR A 257 -5.10 0.07 -19.56
N ALA A 258 -4.11 -0.09 -20.44
CA ALA A 258 -4.24 0.33 -21.83
C ALA A 258 -5.06 -0.68 -22.68
N THR A 259 -5.31 -1.89 -22.15
CA THR A 259 -6.18 -2.86 -22.81
C THR A 259 -7.65 -2.46 -22.78
N GLY A 260 -8.08 -1.71 -21.76
CA GLY A 260 -9.42 -1.10 -21.70
C GLY A 260 -10.58 -2.07 -21.48
N ASP A 261 -10.45 -3.32 -21.89
CA ASP A 261 -11.57 -4.23 -22.10
C ASP A 261 -12.28 -4.66 -20.81
N HIS A 262 -11.56 -4.87 -19.72
CA HIS A 262 -12.17 -5.28 -18.45
C HIS A 262 -12.86 -4.13 -17.69
N PHE A 263 -12.64 -2.91 -18.11
CA PHE A 263 -13.27 -1.72 -17.55
C PHE A 263 -14.27 -1.03 -18.47
N VAL A 264 -14.44 -1.51 -19.68
CA VAL A 264 -15.27 -0.86 -20.72
C VAL A 264 -16.66 -0.50 -20.20
N ASP A 265 -17.28 -1.39 -19.45
CA ASP A 265 -18.61 -1.14 -18.90
C ASP A 265 -18.60 -0.51 -17.51
N SER A 266 -17.53 -0.67 -16.71
CA SER A 266 -17.49 -0.22 -15.32
C SER A 266 -16.72 1.07 -15.11
N GLU A 267 -15.55 1.26 -15.71
CA GLU A 267 -14.77 2.49 -15.54
C GLU A 267 -15.37 3.67 -16.30
N TRP A 268 -15.78 3.47 -17.53
CA TRP A 268 -16.45 4.52 -18.29
C TRP A 268 -17.85 4.81 -17.78
N ILE A 269 -18.56 3.82 -17.20
CA ILE A 269 -19.83 4.06 -16.51
C ILE A 269 -19.59 4.85 -15.22
N VAL A 270 -18.56 4.53 -14.44
CA VAL A 270 -18.26 5.21 -13.17
C VAL A 270 -17.66 6.60 -13.39
N VAL A 271 -16.79 6.77 -14.39
CA VAL A 271 -16.03 8.00 -14.64
C VAL A 271 -16.63 8.81 -15.80
N GLY A 272 -17.24 8.12 -16.77
CA GLY A 272 -17.73 8.67 -18.03
C GLY A 272 -16.60 9.18 -18.93
N ASN A 273 -16.97 9.62 -20.14
CA ASN A 273 -16.02 10.24 -21.08
C ASN A 273 -15.56 11.64 -20.65
N SER A 274 -16.13 12.18 -19.57
CA SER A 274 -15.83 13.50 -19.02
C SER A 274 -15.69 13.40 -17.50
N PRO A 275 -14.51 13.00 -16.99
CA PRO A 275 -14.30 12.88 -15.55
C PRO A 275 -14.51 14.23 -14.86
N ASN A 276 -15.33 14.24 -13.81
CA ASN A 276 -15.65 15.45 -13.04
C ASN A 276 -14.47 15.82 -12.11
N TYR A 277 -13.40 16.38 -12.67
CA TYR A 277 -12.21 16.79 -11.88
C TYR A 277 -12.55 17.83 -10.81
N ALA A 278 -13.47 18.77 -11.10
CA ALA A 278 -13.91 19.76 -10.11
C ALA A 278 -14.62 19.07 -8.92
N GLY A 279 -15.50 18.11 -9.16
CA GLY A 279 -16.14 17.32 -8.12
C GLY A 279 -15.15 16.46 -7.35
N ARG A 280 -14.16 15.86 -8.04
CA ARG A 280 -13.09 15.07 -7.41
C ARG A 280 -12.21 15.90 -6.47
N THR A 281 -12.09 17.22 -6.66
CA THR A 281 -11.32 18.09 -5.76
C THR A 281 -11.81 18.01 -4.31
N ARG A 282 -13.09 17.69 -4.05
CA ARG A 282 -13.61 17.43 -2.70
C ARG A 282 -12.88 16.29 -1.98
N ARG A 283 -12.28 15.35 -2.73
CA ARG A 283 -11.49 14.25 -2.17
C ARG A 283 -10.21 14.72 -1.49
N LEU A 284 -9.70 15.93 -1.78
CA LEU A 284 -8.55 16.50 -1.05
C LEU A 284 -8.75 16.47 0.47
N LEU A 285 -9.93 16.87 0.91
CA LEU A 285 -10.33 16.80 2.32
C LEU A 285 -11.03 15.47 2.65
N GLY A 286 -11.81 14.95 1.72
CA GLY A 286 -12.55 13.70 1.88
C GLY A 286 -11.65 12.53 2.31
N LEU A 287 -10.45 12.40 1.75
CA LEU A 287 -9.48 11.37 2.14
C LEU A 287 -9.10 11.43 3.63
N ILE A 288 -9.26 12.60 4.27
CA ILE A 288 -9.04 12.75 5.72
C ILE A 288 -10.35 12.57 6.49
N VAL A 289 -11.42 13.30 6.10
CA VAL A 289 -12.58 13.54 6.98
C VAL A 289 -13.88 12.87 6.51
N ASP A 290 -13.88 12.19 5.35
CA ASP A 290 -15.08 11.47 4.92
C ASP A 290 -15.53 10.48 6.00
N ARG A 291 -16.82 10.42 6.26
CA ARG A 291 -17.38 9.61 7.35
C ARG A 291 -17.07 8.12 7.21
N ARG A 292 -16.99 7.62 5.98
CA ARG A 292 -16.79 6.19 5.68
C ARG A 292 -15.37 5.88 5.25
N PHE A 293 -14.82 6.68 4.34
CA PHE A 293 -13.54 6.44 3.69
C PHE A 293 -12.42 7.42 4.08
N GLY A 294 -12.70 8.40 4.95
CA GLY A 294 -11.66 9.26 5.53
C GLY A 294 -10.83 8.51 6.57
N ILE A 295 -9.52 8.66 6.50
CA ILE A 295 -8.59 7.96 7.41
C ILE A 295 -8.74 8.42 8.87
N ALA A 296 -9.20 9.65 9.10
CA ALA A 296 -9.40 10.20 10.44
C ALA A 296 -10.67 9.68 11.13
N ALA A 297 -11.65 9.18 10.37
CA ALA A 297 -12.83 8.53 10.93
C ALA A 297 -12.43 7.27 11.76
N TRP A 298 -11.37 6.60 11.36
CA TRP A 298 -10.85 5.39 12.00
C TRP A 298 -9.69 5.69 12.96
N THR A 299 -8.83 6.66 12.61
CA THR A 299 -7.68 7.04 13.42
C THR A 299 -7.61 8.56 13.52
N PRO A 300 -8.18 9.16 14.57
CA PRO A 300 -8.34 10.61 14.71
C PRO A 300 -7.03 11.40 14.62
N THR A 301 -5.88 10.77 14.88
CA THR A 301 -4.56 11.38 14.73
C THR A 301 -4.36 12.03 13.36
N TYR A 302 -4.95 11.50 12.30
CA TYR A 302 -4.78 12.04 10.95
C TYR A 302 -5.48 13.40 10.73
N LEU A 303 -6.33 13.87 11.66
CA LEU A 303 -6.91 15.22 11.60
C LEU A 303 -5.87 16.32 11.64
N ILE A 304 -4.73 16.09 12.30
CA ILE A 304 -3.66 17.09 12.38
C ILE A 304 -2.69 17.08 11.18
N LEU A 305 -2.92 16.19 10.19
CA LEU A 305 -2.04 16.03 9.03
C LEU A 305 -1.81 17.35 8.26
N PRO A 306 -2.83 18.17 7.93
CA PRO A 306 -2.60 19.45 7.24
C PRO A 306 -1.67 20.39 8.03
N LEU A 307 -1.81 20.43 9.35
CA LEU A 307 -0.96 21.24 10.23
C LEU A 307 0.50 20.74 10.21
N VAL A 308 0.69 19.41 10.27
CA VAL A 308 2.02 18.80 10.26
C VAL A 308 2.73 19.04 8.92
N LEU A 309 2.04 18.87 7.80
CA LEU A 309 2.59 19.17 6.46
C LEU A 309 2.98 20.65 6.34
N THR A 310 2.10 21.56 6.74
CA THR A 310 2.39 23.01 6.73
C THR A 310 3.61 23.35 7.60
N ARG A 311 3.72 22.76 8.79
CA ARG A 311 4.87 22.94 9.68
C ARG A 311 6.16 22.44 9.03
N THR A 312 6.14 21.25 8.42
CA THR A 312 7.30 20.67 7.73
C THR A 312 7.79 21.56 6.60
N ILE A 313 6.89 22.09 5.77
CA ILE A 313 7.21 23.04 4.69
C ILE A 313 7.83 24.32 5.25
N ARG A 314 7.24 24.90 6.32
CA ARG A 314 7.73 26.16 6.93
C ARG A 314 9.09 26.00 7.61
N ARG A 315 9.34 24.88 8.26
CA ARG A 315 10.60 24.61 8.97
C ARG A 315 11.71 24.15 8.05
N ARG A 316 11.37 23.63 6.87
CA ARG A 316 12.33 23.06 5.93
C ARG A 316 13.20 21.98 6.58
N ASP A 317 12.56 21.09 7.35
CA ASP A 317 13.22 19.98 8.03
C ASP A 317 14.03 19.11 7.03
N GLU A 318 14.98 18.32 7.51
CA GLU A 318 15.83 17.52 6.63
C GLU A 318 14.98 16.62 5.70
N HIS A 319 15.31 16.57 4.41
CA HIS A 319 14.59 15.83 3.37
C HIS A 319 13.11 16.22 3.13
N TRP A 320 12.65 17.38 3.64
CA TRP A 320 11.25 17.80 3.53
C TRP A 320 10.74 17.83 2.10
N GLN A 321 11.57 18.26 1.13
CA GLN A 321 11.19 18.35 -0.29
C GLN A 321 10.82 16.98 -0.83
N LEU A 322 11.63 15.95 -0.58
CA LEU A 322 11.36 14.58 -1.00
C LEU A 322 10.03 14.06 -0.42
N VAL A 323 9.88 14.19 0.90
CA VAL A 323 8.68 13.66 1.59
C VAL A 323 7.42 14.39 1.14
N ILE A 324 7.46 15.72 1.06
CA ILE A 324 6.31 16.52 0.60
C ILE A 324 5.98 16.24 -0.86
N SER A 325 6.98 16.08 -1.75
CA SER A 325 6.73 15.71 -3.15
C SER A 325 6.05 14.35 -3.26
N LEU A 326 6.49 13.34 -2.51
CA LEU A 326 5.84 12.03 -2.47
C LEU A 326 4.41 12.12 -1.95
N CYS A 327 4.17 12.92 -0.89
CA CYS A 327 2.82 13.15 -0.36
C CYS A 327 1.92 13.85 -1.39
N ILE A 328 2.40 14.91 -2.04
CA ILE A 328 1.62 15.66 -3.04
C ILE A 328 1.25 14.75 -4.22
N VAL A 329 2.21 14.00 -4.73
CA VAL A 329 2.00 13.12 -5.89
C VAL A 329 1.00 12.02 -5.54
N CYS A 330 1.18 11.30 -4.43
CA CYS A 330 0.27 10.24 -4.03
C CYS A 330 -1.13 10.76 -3.72
N TRP A 331 -1.23 11.90 -3.00
CA TRP A 331 -2.50 12.54 -2.70
C TRP A 331 -3.21 13.05 -3.96
N GLY A 332 -2.44 13.59 -4.90
CA GLY A 332 -2.95 14.02 -6.21
C GLY A 332 -3.53 12.86 -7.02
N ILE A 333 -2.82 11.72 -7.06
CA ILE A 333 -3.33 10.50 -7.70
C ILE A 333 -4.63 10.04 -7.03
N ALA A 334 -4.66 9.96 -5.70
CA ALA A 334 -5.84 9.57 -4.95
C ALA A 334 -7.04 10.51 -5.15
N THR A 335 -6.77 11.80 -5.38
CA THR A 335 -7.80 12.83 -5.55
C THR A 335 -8.36 12.86 -6.96
N TRP A 336 -7.50 12.92 -7.98
CA TRP A 336 -7.92 13.24 -9.35
C TRP A 336 -7.84 12.06 -10.32
N ILE A 337 -6.86 11.15 -10.14
CA ILE A 337 -6.63 10.04 -11.08
C ILE A 337 -7.43 8.80 -10.66
N ALA A 338 -7.42 8.44 -9.37
CA ALA A 338 -8.18 7.29 -8.88
C ALA A 338 -9.66 7.43 -9.27
N LEU A 339 -10.23 6.37 -9.83
CA LEU A 339 -11.59 6.36 -10.36
C LEU A 339 -12.59 6.74 -9.29
N THR A 340 -12.55 6.05 -8.17
CA THR A 340 -13.42 6.30 -7.03
C THR A 340 -12.62 6.32 -5.72
N MET A 341 -13.11 7.06 -4.74
CA MET A 341 -12.62 7.03 -3.37
C MET A 341 -13.30 5.91 -2.59
N HIS A 342 -14.56 5.64 -2.89
CA HIS A 342 -15.39 4.61 -2.28
C HIS A 342 -15.32 3.31 -3.08
N GLY A 343 -15.53 2.18 -2.45
CA GLY A 343 -15.56 0.87 -3.10
C GLY A 343 -15.56 -0.28 -2.08
N TRP A 344 -15.42 -1.49 -2.57
CA TRP A 344 -15.39 -2.72 -1.79
C TRP A 344 -14.01 -3.00 -1.15
N TRP A 345 -13.40 -1.97 -0.59
CA TRP A 345 -12.09 -1.99 0.08
C TRP A 345 -12.08 -1.08 1.30
N TRP A 346 -11.07 -1.23 2.14
CA TRP A 346 -10.91 -0.40 3.32
C TRP A 346 -10.51 1.04 2.96
N SER A 347 -10.85 1.98 3.87
CA SER A 347 -10.51 3.40 3.73
C SER A 347 -8.99 3.62 3.56
N GLY A 348 -8.61 4.67 2.82
CA GLY A 348 -7.21 5.08 2.66
C GLY A 348 -6.40 4.28 1.64
N ARG A 349 -6.95 3.29 0.93
CA ARG A 349 -6.25 2.42 -0.05
C ARG A 349 -5.23 3.16 -0.91
N GLN A 350 -5.62 4.29 -1.46
CA GLN A 350 -4.82 5.01 -2.44
C GLN A 350 -3.62 5.75 -1.83
N ILE A 351 -3.65 6.04 -0.53
CA ILE A 351 -2.62 6.83 0.16
C ILE A 351 -1.74 6.03 1.12
N VAL A 352 -2.04 4.74 1.34
CA VAL A 352 -1.23 3.83 2.17
C VAL A 352 0.27 3.91 1.85
N PRO A 353 0.71 3.96 0.56
CA PRO A 353 2.13 3.98 0.25
C PRO A 353 2.93 5.12 0.88
N ILE A 354 2.29 6.26 1.17
CA ILE A 354 2.96 7.41 1.79
C ILE A 354 2.67 7.56 3.28
N LEU A 355 1.74 6.81 3.84
CA LEU A 355 1.40 6.94 5.26
C LEU A 355 2.57 6.67 6.21
N PRO A 356 3.52 5.74 5.95
CA PRO A 356 4.73 5.62 6.76
C PRO A 356 5.55 6.91 6.85
N LEU A 357 5.62 7.69 5.77
CA LEU A 357 6.29 8.99 5.76
C LEU A 357 5.50 10.02 6.59
N VAL A 358 4.17 9.99 6.50
CA VAL A 358 3.29 10.81 7.36
C VAL A 358 3.51 10.46 8.84
N VAL A 359 3.67 9.18 9.19
CA VAL A 359 3.99 8.73 10.55
C VAL A 359 5.32 9.33 11.03
N ILE A 360 6.34 9.37 10.17
CA ILE A 360 7.62 10.02 10.49
C ILE A 360 7.44 11.52 10.77
N LEU A 361 6.67 12.21 9.92
CA LEU A 361 6.39 13.65 10.11
C LEU A 361 5.62 13.92 11.41
N LEU A 362 4.64 13.08 11.72
CA LEU A 362 3.89 13.14 13.00
C LEU A 362 4.82 12.93 14.19
N ALA A 363 5.68 11.93 14.16
CA ALA A 363 6.66 11.66 15.21
C ALA A 363 7.62 12.85 15.40
N ALA A 364 8.15 13.41 14.30
CA ALA A 364 9.02 14.58 14.33
C ALA A 364 8.33 15.84 14.87
N ALA A 365 7.04 16.01 14.55
CA ALA A 365 6.25 17.15 15.02
C ALA A 365 6.05 17.13 16.55
N VAL A 366 5.97 15.96 17.17
CA VAL A 366 5.68 15.83 18.61
C VAL A 366 6.90 15.52 19.47
N ASP A 367 8.07 15.23 18.88
CA ASP A 367 9.26 14.73 19.57
C ASP A 367 9.72 15.60 20.75
N LYS A 368 9.53 16.91 20.66
CA LYS A 368 9.92 17.86 21.72
C LYS A 368 8.76 18.40 22.56
N ASN A 369 7.55 17.86 22.37
CA ASN A 369 6.35 18.34 23.05
C ASN A 369 5.60 17.17 23.70
N ARG A 370 5.80 16.98 24.99
CA ARG A 370 5.20 15.86 25.75
C ARG A 370 3.67 15.81 25.66
N ARG A 371 2.99 16.98 25.71
CA ARG A 371 1.52 17.01 25.62
C ARG A 371 1.04 16.61 24.23
N ALA A 372 1.68 17.14 23.18
CA ALA A 372 1.35 16.76 21.81
C ALA A 372 1.68 15.27 21.54
N PHE A 373 2.79 14.76 22.07
CA PHE A 373 3.13 13.34 22.00
C PHE A 373 2.04 12.47 22.65
N GLN A 374 1.64 12.78 23.87
CA GLN A 374 0.58 12.04 24.58
C GLN A 374 -0.75 12.08 23.79
N ALA A 375 -1.13 13.25 23.27
CA ALA A 375 -2.35 13.39 22.47
C ALA A 375 -2.31 12.54 21.18
N VAL A 376 -1.18 12.55 20.46
CA VAL A 376 -1.01 11.71 19.25
C VAL A 376 -1.06 10.23 19.57
N VAL A 377 -0.38 9.78 20.62
CA VAL A 377 -0.41 8.36 21.03
C VAL A 377 -1.81 7.95 21.45
N LEU A 378 -2.50 8.74 22.28
CA LEU A 378 -3.87 8.43 22.73
C LEU A 378 -4.85 8.39 21.56
N ALA A 379 -4.80 9.37 20.64
CA ALA A 379 -5.66 9.39 19.47
C ALA A 379 -5.38 8.22 18.51
N SER A 380 -4.11 7.75 18.43
CA SER A 380 -3.75 6.57 17.64
C SER A 380 -4.23 5.27 18.31
N LEU A 381 -4.14 5.19 19.65
CA LEU A 381 -4.68 4.06 20.40
C LEU A 381 -6.19 3.90 20.25
N LEU A 382 -6.93 5.00 20.13
CA LEU A 382 -8.37 4.93 19.77
C LEU A 382 -8.55 4.22 18.41
N GLY A 383 -7.70 4.50 17.43
CA GLY A 383 -7.71 3.79 16.14
C GLY A 383 -7.38 2.31 16.27
N THR A 384 -6.42 1.95 17.13
CA THR A 384 -6.10 0.54 17.43
C THR A 384 -7.27 -0.16 18.10
N ILE A 385 -7.90 0.48 19.10
CA ILE A 385 -9.06 -0.07 19.79
C ILE A 385 -10.23 -0.27 18.81
N SER A 386 -10.52 0.72 17.97
CA SER A 386 -11.56 0.61 16.94
C SER A 386 -11.30 -0.54 15.97
N TRP A 387 -10.04 -0.75 15.58
CA TRP A 387 -9.65 -1.87 14.74
C TRP A 387 -9.83 -3.22 15.43
N LEU A 388 -9.33 -3.37 16.65
CA LEU A 388 -9.47 -4.62 17.42
C LEU A 388 -10.94 -4.94 17.70
N TRP A 389 -11.76 -3.92 18.00
CA TRP A 389 -13.20 -4.08 18.14
C TRP A 389 -13.82 -4.60 16.84
N LEU A 390 -13.49 -4.00 15.69
CA LEU A 390 -14.01 -4.44 14.40
C LEU A 390 -13.59 -5.88 14.09
N VAL A 391 -12.33 -6.24 14.32
CA VAL A 391 -11.83 -7.63 14.13
C VAL A 391 -12.62 -8.59 15.03
N PHE A 392 -12.88 -8.23 16.26
CA PHE A 392 -13.72 -9.03 17.16
C PHE A 392 -15.17 -9.16 16.64
N GLU A 393 -15.79 -8.09 16.21
CA GLU A 393 -17.16 -8.13 15.67
C GLU A 393 -17.24 -8.95 14.36
N THR A 394 -16.20 -8.90 13.52
CA THR A 394 -16.14 -9.72 12.31
C THR A 394 -15.96 -11.20 12.63
N SER A 395 -15.19 -11.55 13.66
CA SER A 395 -15.01 -12.93 14.11
C SER A 395 -16.29 -13.53 14.68
N THR A 396 -17.20 -12.69 15.19
CA THR A 396 -18.53 -13.13 15.69
C THR A 396 -19.61 -13.08 14.62
N GLY A 397 -19.29 -12.69 13.39
CA GLY A 397 -20.23 -12.58 12.27
C GLY A 397 -21.22 -11.41 12.39
N ARG A 398 -21.01 -10.47 13.32
CA ARG A 398 -21.89 -9.30 13.51
C ARG A 398 -21.57 -8.16 12.55
N HIS A 399 -20.32 -8.03 12.14
CA HIS A 399 -19.83 -7.04 11.19
C HIS A 399 -18.90 -7.68 10.14
N THR A 400 -18.56 -6.90 9.13
CA THR A 400 -17.58 -7.26 8.09
C THR A 400 -16.56 -6.14 7.95
N LEU A 401 -15.44 -6.40 7.27
CA LEU A 401 -14.40 -5.40 7.06
C LEU A 401 -14.80 -4.29 6.08
N ILE A 402 -15.76 -4.54 5.20
CA ILE A 402 -16.17 -3.52 4.23
C ILE A 402 -16.91 -2.38 4.91
N VAL A 403 -16.43 -1.18 4.62
CA VAL A 403 -16.91 0.08 5.19
C VAL A 403 -18.18 0.60 4.50
N ASP A 404 -18.60 0.04 3.38
CA ASP A 404 -19.81 0.45 2.69
C ASP A 404 -21.07 -0.03 3.43
N LEU A 405 -21.70 0.91 4.14
CA LEU A 405 -22.92 0.66 4.91
C LEU A 405 -24.10 0.21 4.04
N SER A 406 -24.14 0.54 2.75
CA SER A 406 -25.20 0.08 1.84
C SER A 406 -25.13 -1.43 1.62
N ALA A 407 -23.94 -2.00 1.56
CA ALA A 407 -23.72 -3.44 1.48
C ALA A 407 -23.99 -4.20 2.79
N GLN A 408 -23.90 -3.52 3.92
CA GLN A 408 -24.19 -4.12 5.24
C GLN A 408 -25.68 -4.19 5.55
N LEU A 409 -26.51 -3.35 4.94
CA LEU A 409 -27.97 -3.30 5.19
C LEU A 409 -28.74 -4.37 4.41
N THR A 410 -28.16 -4.97 3.41
CA THR A 410 -28.76 -6.05 2.61
C THR A 410 -28.38 -7.42 3.16
N ARG A 411 -28.77 -7.72 4.41
CA ARG A 411 -28.83 -9.12 4.87
C ARG A 411 -29.82 -9.88 3.98
N GLY A 412 -29.31 -10.70 3.09
CA GLY A 412 -30.11 -11.69 2.38
C GLY A 412 -30.56 -11.37 0.96
N THR A 413 -29.94 -10.44 0.27
CA THR A 413 -30.09 -10.33 -1.19
C THR A 413 -28.80 -10.75 -1.86
N ASP A 414 -28.87 -11.82 -2.64
CA ASP A 414 -27.83 -12.27 -3.52
C ASP A 414 -27.39 -11.13 -4.44
N PHE A 415 -26.15 -10.68 -4.27
CA PHE A 415 -25.49 -9.84 -5.25
C PHE A 415 -24.71 -10.76 -6.18
N GLY A 416 -25.35 -11.07 -7.32
CA GLY A 416 -24.68 -11.58 -8.50
C GLY A 416 -23.77 -10.54 -9.14
#